data_1f316bae967ffe57f16d8b978fed745e
#
_entry.id   1f316bae967ffe57f16d8b978fed745e
#
_cell.length_a   1.000
_cell.length_b   1.000
_cell.length_c   1.000
_cell.angle_alpha   90.00
_cell.angle_beta   90.00
_cell.angle_gamma   90.00
#
_symmetry.space_group_name_H-M   'P 1'
#
loop_
_entity.id
_entity.type
_entity.pdbx_description
1 polymer ?
#
loop_
_entity_poly.entity_id
_entity_poly.type
_entity_poly.pdbx_seq_one_letter_code
_entity_poly.pdbx_strand_id
1 'polypeptide(L)'
;MATLAEIRAKLQAQTSKPSGEGGGDNAIYPHWNIPENSEAVLRFLPDGDTNNTFFWTERAMIKLPFNSVKGDATSGPVQVQVPCMEMYGDACPILAEVRQWFKDKSLEDLGRKYWKKRSYIFQGFVTTSPLQEDATPDNPIRRFIIGPQIFNIIKSALMDPEMEDLPTDYTRGVDFRINKTTKGGYADYSTSKWSRKTTPLTEEQNTAISTHGLHNLGDFLPKKPTEVEIKVMEEMFRASVDGEPYDAEKYSQYFRPAGLKAPVTGSGTVAQPQPQAVKVETAQPTVTATPEPA
;
A
#
# COMPACT_ATOMS: atom_id res chain seq x y z
N MET A 1 19.08 30.42 -5.83
CA MET A 1 18.21 30.36 -7.02
C MET A 1 18.71 29.20 -7.86
N ALA A 2 17.85 28.26 -8.20
CA ALA A 2 18.24 27.12 -9.03
C ALA A 2 18.68 27.59 -10.42
N THR A 3 19.78 27.09 -10.92
CA THR A 3 20.29 27.41 -12.24
C THR A 3 19.52 26.66 -13.33
N LEU A 4 19.49 27.23 -14.54
CA LEU A 4 18.84 26.59 -15.69
C LEU A 4 19.45 25.20 -16.01
N ALA A 5 20.73 25.00 -15.68
CA ALA A 5 21.42 23.72 -15.82
C ALA A 5 20.88 22.67 -14.83
N GLU A 6 20.63 23.04 -13.57
CA GLU A 6 20.02 22.15 -12.56
C GLU A 6 18.58 21.78 -12.91
N ILE A 7 17.82 22.73 -13.47
CA ILE A 7 16.46 22.46 -13.96
C ILE A 7 16.50 21.48 -15.14
N ARG A 8 17.41 21.69 -16.08
CA ARG A 8 17.59 20.78 -17.24
C ARG A 8 18.05 19.39 -16.82
N ALA A 9 19.00 19.30 -15.87
CA ALA A 9 19.45 18.02 -15.33
C ALA A 9 18.30 17.26 -14.63
N LYS A 10 17.46 17.97 -13.84
CA LYS A 10 16.26 17.39 -13.23
C LYS A 10 15.21 16.94 -14.26
N LEU A 11 14.97 17.73 -15.29
CA LEU A 11 14.07 17.36 -16.38
C LEU A 11 14.58 16.17 -17.19
N GLN A 12 15.89 16.12 -17.48
CA GLN A 12 16.51 14.96 -18.13
C GLN A 12 16.44 13.71 -17.25
N ALA A 13 16.68 13.83 -15.95
CA ALA A 13 16.51 12.70 -15.01
C ALA A 13 15.05 12.23 -14.90
N GLN A 14 14.08 13.12 -15.10
CA GLN A 14 12.66 12.74 -15.17
C GLN A 14 12.29 12.09 -16.52
N THR A 15 12.93 12.50 -17.61
CA THR A 15 12.65 11.98 -18.96
C THR A 15 13.44 10.71 -19.26
N SER A 16 14.57 10.49 -18.59
CA SER A 16 15.41 9.29 -18.71
C SER A 16 15.02 8.18 -17.75
N LYS A 17 13.95 8.34 -16.94
CA LYS A 17 13.31 7.18 -16.32
C LYS A 17 12.75 6.34 -17.47
N PRO A 18 13.30 5.14 -17.74
CA PRO A 18 12.68 4.25 -18.69
C PRO A 18 11.25 4.02 -18.21
N SER A 19 10.27 4.29 -19.05
CA SER A 19 8.90 3.81 -18.91
C SER A 19 8.92 2.29 -19.14
N GLY A 20 9.68 1.60 -18.28
CA GLY A 20 9.75 0.15 -18.20
C GLY A 20 8.50 -0.33 -17.48
N GLU A 21 7.83 -1.19 -18.17
CA GLU A 21 6.72 -2.00 -17.68
C GLU A 21 6.90 -2.40 -16.23
N GLY A 22 5.92 -2.03 -15.38
CA GLY A 22 5.83 -2.50 -14.01
C GLY A 22 6.60 -1.70 -12.96
N GLY A 23 6.77 -0.39 -13.12
CA GLY A 23 7.34 0.50 -12.10
C GLY A 23 6.49 0.50 -10.83
N GLY A 24 6.64 -0.54 -10.02
CA GLY A 24 6.09 -0.60 -8.67
C GLY A 24 6.71 0.51 -7.82
N ASP A 25 6.00 0.93 -6.78
CA ASP A 25 6.51 1.87 -5.79
C ASP A 25 7.77 1.28 -5.13
N ASN A 26 8.96 1.78 -5.48
CA ASN A 26 10.25 1.27 -5.00
C ASN A 26 10.44 1.45 -3.49
N ALA A 27 9.59 2.24 -2.82
CA ALA A 27 9.53 2.31 -1.37
C ALA A 27 8.91 1.04 -0.74
N ILE A 28 8.22 0.20 -1.52
CA ILE A 28 7.73 -1.11 -1.07
C ILE A 28 8.81 -2.15 -1.27
N TYR A 29 9.23 -2.82 -0.19
CA TYR A 29 10.16 -3.94 -0.28
C TYR A 29 9.43 -5.20 -0.77
N PRO A 30 9.81 -5.76 -1.94
CA PRO A 30 9.11 -6.88 -2.57
C PRO A 30 9.57 -8.24 -1.98
N HIS A 31 9.33 -8.47 -0.68
CA HIS A 31 9.76 -9.69 0.01
C HIS A 31 9.23 -10.98 -0.63
N TRP A 32 8.17 -10.91 -1.42
CA TRP A 32 7.65 -12.07 -2.18
C TRP A 32 8.57 -12.52 -3.32
N ASN A 33 9.49 -11.62 -3.76
CA ASN A 33 10.51 -11.94 -4.78
C ASN A 33 11.78 -12.54 -4.17
N ILE A 34 11.91 -12.64 -2.84
CA ILE A 34 13.04 -13.31 -2.19
C ILE A 34 13.20 -14.71 -2.82
N PRO A 35 14.44 -15.12 -3.20
CA PRO A 35 14.70 -16.46 -3.71
C PRO A 35 14.27 -17.53 -2.70
N GLU A 36 13.95 -18.71 -3.21
CA GLU A 36 13.62 -19.86 -2.37
C GLU A 36 14.81 -20.24 -1.47
N ASN A 37 14.52 -20.67 -0.27
CA ASN A 37 15.51 -21.02 0.77
C ASN A 37 16.44 -19.88 1.15
N SER A 38 15.98 -18.64 1.02
CA SER A 38 16.74 -17.47 1.46
C SER A 38 15.97 -16.65 2.50
N GLU A 39 16.69 -15.74 3.15
CA GLU A 39 16.21 -14.94 4.27
C GLU A 39 16.43 -13.46 4.00
N ALA A 40 15.43 -12.64 4.35
CA ALA A 40 15.60 -11.20 4.53
C ALA A 40 15.40 -10.84 5.99
N VAL A 41 16.15 -9.85 6.47
CA VAL A 41 16.04 -9.35 7.85
C VAL A 41 15.50 -7.95 7.84
N LEU A 42 14.41 -7.75 8.57
CA LEU A 42 13.67 -6.49 8.64
C LEU A 42 13.67 -5.95 10.06
N ARG A 43 13.81 -4.64 10.20
CA ARG A 43 13.57 -3.93 11.44
C ARG A 43 12.32 -3.11 11.31
N PHE A 44 11.23 -3.53 11.97
CA PHE A 44 10.00 -2.76 11.97
C PHE A 44 10.11 -1.50 12.84
N LEU A 45 9.38 -0.47 12.43
CA LEU A 45 9.29 0.82 13.11
C LEU A 45 7.83 1.09 13.52
N PRO A 46 7.59 1.99 14.48
CA PRO A 46 6.24 2.45 14.83
C PRO A 46 5.53 3.09 13.63
N ASP A 47 4.20 3.24 13.73
CA ASP A 47 3.45 4.09 12.82
C ASP A 47 3.77 5.57 13.07
N GLY A 48 3.79 6.38 12.03
CA GLY A 48 3.88 7.84 12.15
C GLY A 48 2.61 8.48 12.72
N ASP A 49 1.46 7.80 12.61
CA ASP A 49 0.24 8.23 13.29
C ASP A 49 0.27 7.78 14.77
N THR A 50 0.47 8.74 15.67
CA THR A 50 0.50 8.50 17.12
C THR A 50 -0.83 8.02 17.70
N ASN A 51 -1.94 8.15 16.97
CA ASN A 51 -3.24 7.61 17.39
C ASN A 51 -3.38 6.12 17.08
N ASN A 52 -2.56 5.59 16.16
CA ASN A 52 -2.50 4.16 15.91
C ASN A 52 -1.67 3.47 17.00
N THR A 53 -2.30 2.65 17.83
CA THR A 53 -1.60 1.88 18.86
C THR A 53 -0.81 0.69 18.30
N PHE A 54 -1.08 0.30 17.04
CA PHE A 54 -0.35 -0.74 16.34
C PHE A 54 0.75 -0.14 15.46
N PHE A 55 1.80 -0.91 15.20
CA PHE A 55 2.83 -0.53 14.23
C PHE A 55 2.56 -1.10 12.83
N TRP A 56 1.28 -1.33 12.52
CA TRP A 56 0.77 -1.71 11.19
C TRP A 56 -0.64 -1.18 11.00
N THR A 57 -1.07 -1.16 9.73
CA THR A 57 -2.46 -0.93 9.38
C THR A 57 -3.00 -2.07 8.52
N GLU A 58 -4.26 -2.50 8.75
CA GLU A 58 -4.89 -3.58 7.97
C GLU A 58 -5.46 -3.02 6.67
N ARG A 59 -5.18 -3.70 5.56
CA ARG A 59 -5.77 -3.43 4.26
C ARG A 59 -6.57 -4.64 3.80
N ALA A 60 -7.81 -4.43 3.42
CA ALA A 60 -8.70 -5.47 2.92
C ALA A 60 -9.16 -5.16 1.49
N MET A 61 -8.82 -6.03 0.54
CA MET A 61 -9.16 -5.89 -0.87
C MET A 61 -9.97 -7.09 -1.35
N ILE A 62 -10.87 -6.88 -2.29
CA ILE A 62 -11.58 -7.93 -3.01
C ILE A 62 -10.98 -8.03 -4.41
N LYS A 63 -10.71 -9.24 -4.87
CA LYS A 63 -10.18 -9.51 -6.18
C LYS A 63 -11.31 -9.92 -7.11
N LEU A 64 -11.45 -9.21 -8.21
CA LEU A 64 -12.42 -9.47 -9.27
C LEU A 64 -11.69 -10.00 -10.50
N PRO A 65 -11.68 -11.31 -10.74
CA PRO A 65 -11.03 -11.91 -11.91
C PRO A 65 -11.94 -11.84 -13.13
N PHE A 66 -11.40 -11.41 -14.25
CA PHE A 66 -12.03 -11.40 -15.55
C PHE A 66 -11.25 -12.30 -16.52
N ASN A 67 -11.93 -12.96 -17.43
CA ASN A 67 -11.30 -13.90 -18.36
C ASN A 67 -10.48 -13.19 -19.46
N SER A 68 -10.82 -11.92 -19.78
CA SER A 68 -10.15 -11.10 -20.80
C SER A 68 -10.50 -9.63 -20.63
N VAL A 69 -9.95 -8.77 -21.49
CA VAL A 69 -10.38 -7.37 -21.65
C VAL A 69 -11.29 -7.26 -22.89
N LYS A 70 -12.42 -6.62 -22.74
CA LYS A 70 -13.40 -6.42 -23.82
C LYS A 70 -12.77 -5.65 -24.99
N GLY A 71 -12.95 -6.17 -26.19
CA GLY A 71 -12.40 -5.54 -27.40
C GLY A 71 -10.92 -5.88 -27.68
N ASP A 72 -10.25 -6.61 -26.80
CA ASP A 72 -8.87 -7.07 -27.01
C ASP A 72 -8.84 -8.60 -27.12
N ALA A 73 -8.82 -9.09 -28.36
CA ALA A 73 -8.77 -10.54 -28.65
C ALA A 73 -7.46 -11.21 -28.20
N THR A 74 -6.44 -10.44 -27.88
CA THR A 74 -5.13 -10.93 -27.44
C THR A 74 -4.95 -10.94 -25.92
N SER A 75 -5.88 -10.32 -25.19
CA SER A 75 -5.81 -10.25 -23.73
C SER A 75 -6.05 -11.61 -23.08
N GLY A 76 -5.18 -11.94 -22.16
CA GLY A 76 -5.41 -13.04 -21.21
C GLY A 76 -6.27 -12.64 -20.02
N PRO A 77 -6.41 -13.55 -19.04
CA PRO A 77 -7.11 -13.23 -17.79
C PRO A 77 -6.51 -12.03 -17.06
N VAL A 78 -7.37 -11.13 -16.60
CA VAL A 78 -6.97 -9.95 -15.83
C VAL A 78 -7.66 -9.94 -14.47
N GLN A 79 -7.08 -9.23 -13.51
CA GLN A 79 -7.63 -9.14 -12.16
C GLN A 79 -7.68 -7.69 -11.71
N VAL A 80 -8.86 -7.24 -11.31
CA VAL A 80 -9.07 -5.94 -10.68
C VAL A 80 -9.12 -6.13 -9.17
N GLN A 81 -8.52 -5.20 -8.43
CA GLN A 81 -8.63 -5.16 -6.99
C GLN A 81 -9.47 -3.95 -6.59
N VAL A 82 -10.51 -4.19 -5.80
CA VAL A 82 -11.37 -3.15 -5.25
C VAL A 82 -11.29 -3.17 -3.71
N PRO A 83 -11.38 -2.01 -3.04
CA PRO A 83 -11.36 -1.98 -1.59
C PRO A 83 -12.61 -2.62 -0.99
N CYS A 84 -12.44 -3.36 0.11
CA CYS A 84 -13.55 -3.87 0.89
C CYS A 84 -14.12 -2.76 1.78
N MET A 85 -15.42 -2.47 1.70
CA MET A 85 -16.05 -1.40 2.48
C MET A 85 -15.96 -1.60 4.00
N GLU A 86 -15.84 -2.85 4.45
CA GLU A 86 -15.65 -3.14 5.88
C GLU A 86 -14.34 -2.59 6.45
N MET A 87 -13.34 -2.30 5.60
CA MET A 87 -12.11 -1.62 6.01
C MET A 87 -12.36 -0.21 6.55
N TYR A 88 -13.46 0.42 6.13
CA TYR A 88 -13.87 1.76 6.54
C TYR A 88 -15.01 1.75 7.59
N GLY A 89 -15.35 0.56 8.12
CA GLY A 89 -16.44 0.38 9.08
C GLY A 89 -17.83 0.29 8.46
N ASP A 90 -17.94 0.27 7.12
CA ASP A 90 -19.20 0.20 6.41
C ASP A 90 -19.56 -1.23 5.99
N ALA A 91 -20.85 -1.47 5.76
CA ALA A 91 -21.30 -2.72 5.15
C ALA A 91 -20.78 -2.83 3.70
N CYS A 92 -20.19 -3.96 3.36
CA CYS A 92 -19.70 -4.22 2.01
C CYS A 92 -20.77 -4.97 1.20
N PRO A 93 -21.35 -4.38 0.12
CA PRO A 93 -22.40 -5.02 -0.65
C PRO A 93 -21.94 -6.32 -1.32
N ILE A 94 -20.70 -6.35 -1.82
CA ILE A 94 -20.12 -7.58 -2.40
C ILE A 94 -20.05 -8.69 -1.34
N LEU A 95 -19.55 -8.39 -0.15
CA LEU A 95 -19.45 -9.41 0.90
C LEU A 95 -20.80 -9.81 1.47
N ALA A 96 -21.82 -8.96 1.41
CA ALA A 96 -23.17 -9.31 1.81
C ALA A 96 -23.71 -10.46 0.94
N GLU A 97 -23.47 -10.42 -0.36
CA GLU A 97 -23.82 -11.49 -1.29
C GLU A 97 -22.92 -12.73 -1.11
N VAL A 98 -21.61 -12.55 -1.09
CA VAL A 98 -20.64 -13.66 -0.96
C VAL A 98 -20.86 -14.46 0.34
N ARG A 99 -21.29 -13.82 1.45
CA ARG A 99 -21.62 -14.53 2.68
C ARG A 99 -22.75 -15.53 2.51
N GLN A 100 -23.70 -15.30 1.62
CA GLN A 100 -24.77 -16.26 1.37
C GLN A 100 -24.24 -17.52 0.68
N TRP A 101 -23.22 -17.36 -0.18
CA TRP A 101 -22.61 -18.48 -0.89
C TRP A 101 -21.95 -19.50 0.04
N PHE A 102 -21.40 -19.07 1.17
CA PHE A 102 -20.83 -19.98 2.16
C PHE A 102 -21.87 -20.86 2.88
N LYS A 103 -23.17 -20.57 2.74
CA LYS A 103 -24.24 -21.42 3.25
C LYS A 103 -24.53 -22.60 2.33
N ASP A 104 -24.12 -22.51 1.07
CA ASP A 104 -24.24 -23.56 0.07
C ASP A 104 -22.86 -24.14 -0.22
N LYS A 105 -22.69 -25.43 0.10
CA LYS A 105 -21.41 -26.12 -0.11
C LYS A 105 -20.95 -26.13 -1.57
N SER A 106 -21.88 -26.08 -2.53
CA SER A 106 -21.58 -26.03 -3.96
C SER A 106 -20.99 -24.68 -4.40
N LEU A 107 -21.25 -23.59 -3.65
CA LEU A 107 -20.79 -22.23 -3.92
C LEU A 107 -19.60 -21.81 -3.04
N GLU A 108 -19.12 -22.68 -2.15
CA GLU A 108 -18.06 -22.34 -1.21
C GLU A 108 -16.76 -21.88 -1.90
N ASP A 109 -16.35 -22.56 -2.96
CA ASP A 109 -15.15 -22.20 -3.72
C ASP A 109 -15.31 -20.87 -4.43
N LEU A 110 -16.50 -20.59 -4.95
CA LEU A 110 -16.83 -19.29 -5.53
C LEU A 110 -16.79 -18.21 -4.44
N GLY A 111 -17.35 -18.48 -3.27
CA GLY A 111 -17.28 -17.60 -2.12
C GLY A 111 -15.82 -17.29 -1.72
N ARG A 112 -14.96 -18.30 -1.66
CA ARG A 112 -13.52 -18.15 -1.37
C ARG A 112 -12.79 -17.30 -2.41
N LYS A 113 -13.16 -17.38 -3.69
CA LYS A 113 -12.58 -16.62 -4.80
C LYS A 113 -12.81 -15.13 -4.60
N TYR A 114 -14.02 -14.71 -4.26
CA TYR A 114 -14.44 -13.31 -4.10
C TYR A 114 -14.36 -12.78 -2.66
N TRP A 115 -13.93 -13.61 -1.70
CA TRP A 115 -13.76 -13.17 -0.33
C TRP A 115 -12.63 -12.15 -0.19
N LYS A 116 -12.79 -11.20 0.72
CA LYS A 116 -11.76 -10.19 0.99
C LYS A 116 -10.42 -10.83 1.33
N LYS A 117 -9.36 -10.30 0.73
CA LYS A 117 -7.97 -10.67 1.00
C LYS A 117 -7.37 -9.61 1.90
N ARG A 118 -6.93 -10.03 3.09
CA ARG A 118 -6.27 -9.13 4.04
C ARG A 118 -4.78 -9.06 3.77
N SER A 119 -4.22 -7.88 3.97
CA SER A 119 -2.78 -7.64 4.07
C SER A 119 -2.54 -6.57 5.12
N TYR A 120 -1.33 -6.49 5.61
CA TYR A 120 -0.95 -5.60 6.69
C TYR A 120 0.22 -4.76 6.22
N ILE A 121 0.10 -3.45 6.30
CA ILE A 121 1.13 -2.50 5.89
C ILE A 121 1.96 -2.16 7.11
N PHE A 122 3.26 -2.38 7.02
CA PHE A 122 4.27 -2.05 7.99
C PHE A 122 5.27 -1.10 7.37
N GLN A 123 6.11 -0.46 8.21
CA GLN A 123 7.28 0.27 7.77
C GLN A 123 8.51 -0.15 8.56
N GLY A 124 9.68 0.12 8.03
CA GLY A 124 10.93 -0.18 8.69
C GLY A 124 12.14 -0.22 7.75
N PHE A 125 13.23 -0.73 8.27
CA PHE A 125 14.47 -0.92 7.52
C PHE A 125 14.61 -2.36 7.03
N VAL A 126 15.27 -2.51 5.88
CA VAL A 126 15.77 -3.81 5.40
C VAL A 126 17.24 -3.89 5.81
N THR A 127 17.56 -4.67 6.84
CA THR A 127 18.92 -4.79 7.38
C THR A 127 19.74 -5.81 6.60
N THR A 128 19.09 -6.83 6.04
CA THR A 128 19.71 -7.81 5.14
C THR A 128 18.71 -8.19 4.06
N SER A 129 19.15 -8.16 2.80
CA SER A 129 18.33 -8.54 1.65
C SER A 129 19.09 -9.47 0.72
N PRO A 130 18.50 -10.58 0.28
CA PRO A 130 19.04 -11.39 -0.80
C PRO A 130 18.66 -10.84 -2.19
N LEU A 131 17.79 -9.80 -2.26
CA LEU A 131 17.39 -9.19 -3.50
C LEU A 131 18.45 -8.20 -3.97
N GLN A 132 18.77 -8.26 -5.26
CA GLN A 132 19.48 -7.19 -5.95
C GLN A 132 18.44 -6.21 -6.48
N GLU A 133 18.46 -4.98 -5.99
CA GLU A 133 17.57 -3.92 -6.42
C GLU A 133 18.35 -2.97 -7.33
N ASP A 134 17.83 -2.68 -8.53
CA ASP A 134 18.48 -1.79 -9.51
C ASP A 134 18.60 -0.35 -8.98
N ALA A 135 17.67 0.05 -8.11
CA ALA A 135 17.68 1.35 -7.44
C ALA A 135 17.06 1.21 -6.04
N THR A 136 17.81 1.56 -5.01
CA THR A 136 17.26 1.76 -3.67
C THR A 136 16.62 3.15 -3.57
N PRO A 137 15.49 3.30 -2.86
CA PRO A 137 14.89 4.61 -2.66
C PRO A 137 15.78 5.50 -1.78
N ASP A 138 15.72 6.82 -2.00
CA ASP A 138 16.47 7.81 -1.20
C ASP A 138 16.08 7.75 0.29
N ASN A 139 14.80 7.48 0.58
CA ASN A 139 14.34 7.19 1.94
C ASN A 139 14.55 5.70 2.24
N PRO A 140 15.44 5.35 3.17
CA PRO A 140 15.70 3.96 3.53
C PRO A 140 14.58 3.31 4.35
N ILE A 141 13.58 4.09 4.82
CA ILE A 141 12.40 3.56 5.50
C ILE A 141 11.47 2.96 4.44
N ARG A 142 11.45 1.64 4.40
CA ARG A 142 10.67 0.86 3.41
C ARG A 142 9.31 0.50 3.96
N ARG A 143 8.35 0.30 3.07
CA ARG A 143 7.04 -0.26 3.43
C ARG A 143 6.99 -1.75 3.09
N PHE A 144 6.26 -2.50 3.90
CA PHE A 144 6.10 -3.95 3.75
C PHE A 144 4.60 -4.27 3.68
N ILE A 145 4.18 -4.99 2.64
CA ILE A 145 2.80 -5.47 2.49
C ILE A 145 2.77 -6.94 2.92
N ILE A 146 2.55 -7.17 4.19
CA ILE A 146 2.64 -8.48 4.82
C ILE A 146 1.33 -9.26 4.66
N GLY A 147 1.43 -10.49 4.19
CA GLY A 147 0.29 -11.41 4.08
C GLY A 147 -0.09 -12.06 5.41
N PRO A 148 -1.28 -12.71 5.47
CA PRO A 148 -1.79 -13.29 6.72
C PRO A 148 -0.87 -14.35 7.35
N GLN A 149 -0.11 -15.11 6.56
CA GLN A 149 0.78 -16.14 7.08
C GLN A 149 1.87 -15.55 7.97
N ILE A 150 2.60 -14.56 7.46
CA ILE A 150 3.64 -13.85 8.22
C ILE A 150 3.00 -13.06 9.37
N PHE A 151 1.86 -12.40 9.12
CA PHE A 151 1.17 -11.64 10.16
C PHE A 151 0.75 -12.49 11.36
N ASN A 152 0.29 -13.73 11.12
CA ASN A 152 -0.05 -14.65 12.22
C ASN A 152 1.17 -14.99 13.09
N ILE A 153 2.36 -15.11 12.49
CA ILE A 153 3.61 -15.33 13.26
C ILE A 153 3.92 -14.09 14.10
N ILE A 154 3.80 -12.90 13.52
CA ILE A 154 4.01 -11.62 14.23
C ILE A 154 3.01 -11.52 15.39
N LYS A 155 1.72 -11.72 15.13
CA LYS A 155 0.65 -11.66 16.13
C LYS A 155 0.86 -12.68 17.24
N SER A 156 1.21 -13.91 16.92
CA SER A 156 1.44 -14.97 17.91
C SER A 156 2.57 -14.59 18.88
N ALA A 157 3.66 -14.04 18.37
CA ALA A 157 4.76 -13.59 19.20
C ALA A 157 4.40 -12.38 20.08
N LEU A 158 3.61 -11.43 19.57
CA LEU A 158 3.13 -10.28 20.36
C LEU A 158 2.19 -10.67 21.49
N MET A 159 1.54 -11.83 21.38
CA MET A 159 0.68 -12.39 22.44
C MET A 159 1.45 -13.28 23.43
N ASP A 160 2.74 -13.50 23.19
CA ASP A 160 3.59 -14.29 24.06
C ASP A 160 4.01 -13.44 25.27
N PRO A 161 3.72 -13.88 26.51
CA PRO A 161 4.10 -13.15 27.70
C PRO A 161 5.63 -13.03 27.91
N GLU A 162 6.44 -13.85 27.23
CA GLU A 162 7.91 -13.72 27.24
C GLU A 162 8.41 -12.53 26.43
N MET A 163 7.57 -11.93 25.58
CA MET A 163 7.91 -10.71 24.82
C MET A 163 7.63 -9.47 25.69
N GLU A 164 8.61 -9.04 26.46
CA GLU A 164 8.46 -7.93 27.40
C GLU A 164 8.53 -6.55 26.72
N ASP A 165 9.29 -6.43 25.64
CA ASP A 165 9.51 -5.17 24.91
C ASP A 165 8.84 -5.17 23.55
N LEU A 166 8.39 -3.98 23.11
CA LEU A 166 7.88 -3.82 21.75
C LEU A 166 8.99 -4.09 20.72
N PRO A 167 8.74 -4.92 19.70
CA PRO A 167 9.74 -5.19 18.66
C PRO A 167 10.25 -3.94 17.95
N THR A 168 9.44 -2.87 17.95
CA THR A 168 9.75 -1.57 17.34
C THR A 168 10.50 -0.61 18.26
N ASP A 169 10.80 -0.98 19.50
CA ASP A 169 11.57 -0.14 20.42
C ASP A 169 12.97 0.15 19.83
N TYR A 170 13.41 1.40 19.86
CA TYR A 170 14.64 1.84 19.20
C TYR A 170 15.90 1.28 19.84
N THR A 171 15.85 0.95 21.13
CA THR A 171 17.00 0.47 21.91
C THR A 171 16.93 -1.01 22.25
N ARG A 172 15.73 -1.54 22.48
CA ARG A 172 15.51 -2.91 22.94
C ARG A 172 14.73 -3.77 21.95
N GLY A 173 14.29 -3.19 20.84
CA GLY A 173 13.53 -3.92 19.84
C GLY A 173 14.34 -5.02 19.14
N VAL A 174 13.67 -5.81 18.34
CA VAL A 174 14.22 -7.01 17.69
C VAL A 174 13.92 -7.02 16.20
N ASP A 175 14.81 -7.61 15.41
CA ASP A 175 14.62 -7.78 13.99
C ASP A 175 13.69 -8.97 13.70
N PHE A 176 12.97 -8.88 12.57
CA PHE A 176 12.15 -9.96 12.05
C PHE A 176 12.81 -10.59 10.81
N ARG A 177 12.92 -11.91 10.82
CA ARG A 177 13.53 -12.70 9.74
C ARG A 177 12.44 -13.30 8.89
N ILE A 178 12.33 -12.86 7.63
CA ILE A 178 11.45 -13.48 6.64
C ILE A 178 12.22 -14.59 5.94
N ASN A 179 11.79 -15.83 6.15
CA ASN A 179 12.29 -16.99 5.41
C ASN A 179 11.25 -17.42 4.39
N LYS A 180 11.67 -17.60 3.14
CA LYS A 180 10.83 -18.12 2.09
C LYS A 180 11.26 -19.51 1.71
N THR A 181 10.31 -20.43 1.79
CA THR A 181 10.43 -21.80 1.31
C THR A 181 9.28 -22.10 0.35
N THR A 182 9.24 -23.30 -0.21
CA THR A 182 8.12 -23.76 -1.05
C THR A 182 7.47 -24.99 -0.41
N LYS A 183 6.14 -24.96 -0.32
CA LYS A 183 5.33 -26.08 0.15
C LYS A 183 4.15 -26.29 -0.79
N GLY A 184 4.06 -27.47 -1.38
CA GLY A 184 2.99 -27.81 -2.32
C GLY A 184 2.97 -26.92 -3.56
N GLY A 185 4.12 -26.40 -4.02
CA GLY A 185 4.21 -25.49 -5.18
C GLY A 185 3.90 -24.02 -4.88
N TYR A 186 3.64 -23.68 -3.61
CA TYR A 186 3.35 -22.30 -3.17
C TYR A 186 4.42 -21.79 -2.22
N ALA A 187 4.64 -20.47 -2.25
CA ALA A 187 5.53 -19.82 -1.30
C ALA A 187 5.04 -20.04 0.14
N ASP A 188 5.94 -20.49 0.99
CA ASP A 188 5.69 -20.73 2.42
C ASP A 188 6.64 -19.91 3.27
N TYR A 189 6.09 -19.19 4.23
CA TYR A 189 6.80 -18.29 5.15
C TYR A 189 6.71 -18.77 6.61
N SER A 190 6.25 -20.01 6.83
CA SER A 190 5.99 -20.56 8.18
C SER A 190 7.23 -20.63 9.07
N THR A 191 8.41 -20.60 8.49
CA THR A 191 9.71 -20.64 9.21
C THR A 191 10.25 -19.24 9.55
N SER A 192 9.52 -18.16 9.18
CA SER A 192 9.86 -16.80 9.58
C SER A 192 9.75 -16.62 11.09
N LYS A 193 10.57 -15.76 11.66
CA LYS A 193 10.67 -15.62 13.12
C LYS A 193 11.27 -14.28 13.55
N TRP A 194 11.03 -13.90 14.77
CA TRP A 194 11.76 -12.84 15.45
C TRP A 194 13.18 -13.27 15.82
N SER A 195 14.13 -12.34 15.78
CA SER A 195 15.46 -12.52 16.34
C SER A 195 15.36 -12.66 17.85
N ARG A 196 16.21 -13.50 18.44
CA ARG A 196 16.23 -13.68 19.90
C ARG A 196 17.07 -12.62 20.63
N LYS A 197 17.88 -11.87 19.87
CA LYS A 197 18.74 -10.81 20.41
C LYS A 197 18.14 -9.48 20.10
N THR A 198 18.17 -8.58 21.06
CA THR A 198 17.88 -7.16 20.85
C THR A 198 18.88 -6.56 19.87
N THR A 199 18.39 -5.72 18.99
CA THR A 199 19.18 -5.01 17.98
C THR A 199 18.81 -3.52 18.06
N PRO A 200 19.55 -2.71 18.82
CA PRO A 200 19.34 -1.26 18.84
C PRO A 200 19.43 -0.69 17.42
N LEU A 201 18.66 0.35 17.14
CA LEU A 201 18.82 1.08 15.89
C LEU A 201 20.22 1.68 15.79
N THR A 202 20.81 1.61 14.59
CA THR A 202 22.10 2.23 14.32
C THR A 202 21.98 3.76 14.27
N GLU A 203 23.09 4.46 14.30
CA GLU A 203 23.11 5.92 14.19
C GLU A 203 22.56 6.38 12.83
N GLU A 204 22.89 5.65 11.76
CA GLU A 204 22.37 5.91 10.41
C GLU A 204 20.84 5.73 10.35
N GLN A 205 20.30 4.70 11.01
CA GLN A 205 18.85 4.46 11.08
C GLN A 205 18.13 5.56 11.86
N ASN A 206 18.69 6.00 12.99
CA ASN A 206 18.16 7.11 13.76
C ASN A 206 18.22 8.43 12.98
N THR A 207 19.30 8.67 12.25
CA THR A 207 19.45 9.83 11.36
C THR A 207 18.42 9.78 10.23
N ALA A 208 18.19 8.62 9.64
CA ALA A 208 17.19 8.46 8.60
C ALA A 208 15.76 8.77 9.12
N ILE A 209 15.40 8.30 10.32
CA ILE A 209 14.11 8.62 10.95
C ILE A 209 13.99 10.13 11.19
N SER A 210 15.06 10.78 11.66
CA SER A 210 15.06 12.21 11.93
C SER A 210 14.94 13.05 10.63
N THR A 211 15.52 12.56 9.53
CA THR A 211 15.55 13.25 8.25
C THR A 211 14.26 13.09 7.46
N HIS A 212 13.72 11.87 7.40
CA HIS A 212 12.57 11.55 6.54
C HIS A 212 11.25 11.47 7.32
N GLY A 213 11.29 11.30 8.63
CA GLY A 213 10.12 11.03 9.45
C GLY A 213 9.59 9.61 9.25
N LEU A 214 8.66 9.20 10.11
CA LEU A 214 7.91 7.96 9.94
C LEU A 214 6.71 8.21 9.02
N HIS A 215 6.38 7.22 8.21
CA HIS A 215 5.15 7.26 7.42
C HIS A 215 3.92 7.07 8.31
N ASN A 216 2.86 7.85 8.07
CA ASN A 216 1.52 7.50 8.51
C ASN A 216 1.02 6.36 7.62
N LEU A 217 0.92 5.15 8.17
CA LEU A 217 0.57 3.95 7.41
C LEU A 217 -0.86 3.99 6.85
N GLY A 218 -1.74 4.76 7.50
CA GLY A 218 -3.10 4.98 7.03
C GLY A 218 -3.18 5.67 5.66
N ASP A 219 -2.19 6.50 5.31
CA ASP A 219 -2.14 7.22 4.03
C ASP A 219 -1.92 6.28 2.83
N PHE A 220 -1.46 5.05 3.07
CA PHE A 220 -1.25 4.02 2.04
C PHE A 220 -2.45 3.07 1.87
N LEU A 221 -3.51 3.28 2.63
CA LEU A 221 -4.78 2.61 2.38
C LEU A 221 -5.46 3.20 1.15
N PRO A 222 -6.23 2.40 0.40
CA PRO A 222 -7.11 2.94 -0.62
C PRO A 222 -8.04 4.01 -0.03
N LYS A 223 -8.30 5.06 -0.78
CA LYS A 223 -9.32 6.04 -0.38
C LYS A 223 -10.68 5.35 -0.31
N LYS A 224 -11.53 5.80 0.62
CA LYS A 224 -12.89 5.29 0.74
C LYS A 224 -13.65 5.58 -0.56
N PRO A 225 -14.22 4.55 -1.21
CA PRO A 225 -14.99 4.73 -2.42
C PRO A 225 -16.22 5.61 -2.21
N THR A 226 -16.51 6.44 -3.19
CA THR A 226 -17.75 7.21 -3.29
C THR A 226 -18.93 6.29 -3.60
N GLU A 227 -20.16 6.78 -3.44
CA GLU A 227 -21.37 6.01 -3.78
C GLU A 227 -21.39 5.55 -5.26
N VAL A 228 -20.85 6.37 -6.16
CA VAL A 228 -20.74 6.01 -7.59
C VAL A 228 -19.73 4.87 -7.76
N GLU A 229 -18.58 4.96 -7.12
CA GLU A 229 -17.56 3.90 -7.18
C GLU A 229 -18.05 2.60 -6.55
N ILE A 230 -18.84 2.66 -5.47
CA ILE A 230 -19.45 1.46 -4.86
C ILE A 230 -20.39 0.77 -5.86
N LYS A 231 -21.23 1.52 -6.57
CA LYS A 231 -22.10 0.96 -7.63
C LYS A 231 -21.29 0.32 -8.76
N VAL A 232 -20.21 0.97 -9.17
CA VAL A 232 -19.29 0.41 -10.17
C VAL A 232 -18.64 -0.88 -9.67
N MET A 233 -18.25 -0.94 -8.41
CA MET A 233 -17.70 -2.17 -7.79
C MET A 233 -18.71 -3.32 -7.81
N GLU A 234 -19.98 -3.05 -7.52
CA GLU A 234 -21.06 -4.05 -7.59
C GLU A 234 -21.31 -4.53 -9.02
N GLU A 235 -21.32 -3.62 -10.00
CA GLU A 235 -21.47 -3.98 -11.41
C GLU A 235 -20.29 -4.83 -11.89
N MET A 236 -19.06 -4.42 -11.58
CA MET A 236 -17.86 -5.18 -11.89
C MET A 236 -17.85 -6.56 -11.24
N PHE A 237 -18.31 -6.66 -10.00
CA PHE A 237 -18.44 -7.93 -9.29
C PHE A 237 -19.42 -8.86 -10.03
N ARG A 238 -20.59 -8.38 -10.41
CA ARG A 238 -21.57 -9.18 -11.17
C ARG A 238 -21.02 -9.61 -12.52
N ALA A 239 -20.44 -8.68 -13.29
CA ALA A 239 -19.80 -8.99 -14.56
C ALA A 239 -18.68 -10.06 -14.42
N SER A 240 -17.89 -9.96 -13.34
CA SER A 240 -16.85 -10.95 -13.04
C SER A 240 -17.43 -12.32 -12.67
N VAL A 241 -18.53 -12.37 -11.91
CA VAL A 241 -19.23 -13.62 -11.54
C VAL A 241 -19.86 -14.29 -12.77
N ASP A 242 -20.46 -13.47 -13.64
CA ASP A 242 -21.11 -13.93 -14.89
C ASP A 242 -20.09 -14.34 -15.97
N GLY A 243 -18.79 -14.14 -15.72
CA GLY A 243 -17.71 -14.49 -16.64
C GLY A 243 -17.55 -13.53 -17.81
N GLU A 244 -18.13 -12.34 -17.72
CA GLU A 244 -17.96 -11.29 -18.72
C GLU A 244 -16.49 -10.80 -18.79
N PRO A 245 -16.04 -10.26 -19.94
CA PRO A 245 -14.75 -9.60 -20.04
C PRO A 245 -14.76 -8.26 -19.28
N TYR A 246 -13.57 -7.82 -18.83
CA TYR A 246 -13.40 -6.50 -18.23
C TYR A 246 -13.65 -5.40 -19.27
N ASP A 247 -14.64 -4.55 -19.04
CA ASP A 247 -14.97 -3.42 -19.91
C ASP A 247 -14.11 -2.19 -19.52
N ALA A 248 -13.03 -1.99 -20.30
CA ALA A 248 -12.08 -0.91 -20.04
C ALA A 248 -12.67 0.48 -20.27
N GLU A 249 -13.60 0.64 -21.20
CA GLU A 249 -14.26 1.92 -21.46
C GLU A 249 -15.15 2.35 -20.30
N LYS A 250 -15.82 1.38 -19.67
CA LYS A 250 -16.76 1.60 -18.59
C LYS A 250 -16.06 1.77 -17.23
N TYR A 251 -15.06 0.94 -16.94
CA TYR A 251 -14.53 0.78 -15.58
C TYR A 251 -13.17 1.41 -15.34
N SER A 252 -12.34 1.63 -16.40
CA SER A 252 -10.92 1.99 -16.20
C SER A 252 -10.69 3.35 -15.54
N GLN A 253 -11.68 4.23 -15.56
CA GLN A 253 -11.62 5.51 -14.84
C GLN A 253 -11.76 5.35 -13.32
N TYR A 254 -12.34 4.24 -12.84
CA TYR A 254 -12.56 3.93 -11.43
C TYR A 254 -11.59 2.88 -10.92
N PHE A 255 -11.60 1.70 -11.52
CA PHE A 255 -10.77 0.56 -11.09
C PHE A 255 -10.20 -0.16 -12.31
N ARG A 256 -8.90 -0.38 -12.32
CA ARG A 256 -8.17 -1.00 -13.44
C ARG A 256 -7.37 -2.22 -13.00
N PRO A 257 -7.21 -3.22 -13.88
CA PRO A 257 -6.19 -4.24 -13.70
C PRO A 257 -4.79 -3.62 -13.68
N ALA A 258 -3.90 -4.21 -12.88
CA ALA A 258 -2.48 -3.83 -12.90
C ALA A 258 -1.90 -4.04 -14.30
N GLY A 259 -1.14 -3.07 -14.81
CA GLY A 259 -0.52 -3.12 -16.15
C GLY A 259 -1.40 -2.61 -17.29
N LEU A 260 -2.71 -2.44 -17.12
CA LEU A 260 -3.55 -1.86 -18.16
C LEU A 260 -3.36 -0.33 -18.20
N LYS A 261 -2.91 0.18 -19.34
CA LYS A 261 -2.78 1.64 -19.57
C LYS A 261 -4.18 2.28 -19.57
N ALA A 262 -4.28 3.52 -19.05
CA ALA A 262 -5.51 4.28 -19.19
C ALA A 262 -5.84 4.45 -20.69
N PRO A 263 -7.12 4.34 -21.10
CA PRO A 263 -7.48 4.70 -22.44
C PRO A 263 -7.04 6.15 -22.70
N VAL A 264 -6.36 6.37 -23.81
CA VAL A 264 -6.00 7.73 -24.26
C VAL A 264 -7.30 8.33 -24.79
N THR A 265 -8.16 8.82 -23.89
CA THR A 265 -9.27 9.66 -24.29
C THR A 265 -8.66 10.98 -24.73
N GLY A 266 -8.81 11.26 -26.05
CA GLY A 266 -8.36 12.51 -26.62
C GLY A 266 -8.89 13.70 -25.85
N SER A 267 -7.97 14.61 -25.56
CA SER A 267 -8.16 16.02 -25.23
C SER A 267 -9.36 16.37 -24.34
N GLY A 268 -9.13 16.32 -23.04
CA GLY A 268 -9.96 16.96 -22.04
C GLY A 268 -9.12 17.12 -20.79
N THR A 269 -8.45 18.26 -20.66
CA THR A 269 -7.68 18.65 -19.49
C THR A 269 -8.59 18.72 -18.27
N VAL A 270 -8.63 17.68 -17.47
CA VAL A 270 -9.15 17.76 -16.11
C VAL A 270 -7.93 17.92 -15.21
N ALA A 271 -7.65 19.18 -14.88
CA ALA A 271 -6.65 19.56 -13.89
C ALA A 271 -6.97 18.86 -12.56
N GLN A 272 -6.01 18.09 -12.05
CA GLN A 272 -6.00 17.72 -10.65
C GLN A 272 -6.06 19.02 -9.80
N PRO A 273 -6.92 19.11 -8.79
CA PRO A 273 -6.87 20.24 -7.89
C PRO A 273 -5.56 20.17 -7.09
N GLN A 274 -4.62 21.03 -7.44
CA GLN A 274 -3.51 21.36 -6.57
C GLN A 274 -4.06 22.02 -5.31
N PRO A 275 -3.53 21.76 -4.12
CA PRO A 275 -3.86 22.52 -2.93
C PRO A 275 -3.44 23.99 -3.16
N GLN A 276 -4.41 24.87 -3.28
CA GLN A 276 -4.16 26.31 -3.31
C GLN A 276 -3.64 26.71 -1.93
N ALA A 277 -2.42 27.24 -1.90
CA ALA A 277 -1.89 27.93 -0.74
C ALA A 277 -2.79 29.14 -0.45
N VAL A 278 -3.46 29.13 0.69
CA VAL A 278 -4.22 30.27 1.21
C VAL A 278 -3.21 31.37 1.49
N LYS A 279 -3.22 32.43 0.70
CA LYS A 279 -2.53 33.67 1.02
C LYS A 279 -3.22 34.26 2.26
N VAL A 280 -2.54 34.23 3.39
CA VAL A 280 -2.89 34.99 4.56
C VAL A 280 -2.49 36.41 4.25
N GLU A 281 -3.48 37.24 3.99
CA GLU A 281 -3.34 38.70 3.86
C GLU A 281 -3.17 39.27 5.27
N THR A 282 -1.95 39.73 5.56
CA THR A 282 -1.62 40.36 6.83
C THR A 282 -2.24 41.76 6.83
N ALA A 283 -3.35 41.91 7.51
CA ALA A 283 -3.92 43.25 7.80
C ALA A 283 -2.99 44.03 8.73
N GLN A 284 -2.43 45.11 8.26
CA GLN A 284 -1.72 46.10 9.09
C GLN A 284 -2.71 46.77 10.04
N PRO A 285 -2.38 46.96 11.31
CA PRO A 285 -3.20 47.77 12.20
C PRO A 285 -3.02 49.23 11.89
N THR A 286 -4.11 49.87 11.53
CA THR A 286 -4.21 51.34 11.40
C THR A 286 -4.17 51.96 12.80
N VAL A 287 -3.13 52.71 13.09
CA VAL A 287 -3.03 53.51 14.32
C VAL A 287 -3.89 54.72 14.17
N THR A 288 -5.01 54.79 14.88
CA THR A 288 -5.85 55.97 14.99
C THR A 288 -5.30 56.86 16.12
N ALA A 289 -4.77 58.01 15.77
CA ALA A 289 -4.35 59.03 16.73
C ALA A 289 -5.60 59.70 17.34
N THR A 290 -5.67 59.69 18.67
CA THR A 290 -6.67 60.46 19.44
C THR A 290 -6.13 61.84 19.66
N PRO A 291 -6.90 62.90 19.42
CA PRO A 291 -6.50 64.31 19.83
C PRO A 291 -6.79 64.51 21.31
N GLU A 292 -5.82 65.13 22.00
CA GLU A 292 -5.90 65.62 23.36
C GLU A 292 -6.76 66.91 23.42
N PRO A 293 -7.63 67.07 24.41
CA PRO A 293 -8.36 68.35 24.63
C PRO A 293 -7.57 69.36 25.46
N ALA A 294 -7.76 70.59 25.13
CA ALA A 294 -7.21 71.83 25.82
C ALA A 294 -7.70 72.00 27.24
#